data_24253f0404426f47a66fe44b3628ca96
#
_entry.id   24253f0404426f47a66fe44b3628ca96
#
_cell.length_a   1.000
_cell.length_b   1.000
_cell.length_c   1.000
_cell.angle_alpha   90.00
_cell.angle_beta   90.00
_cell.angle_gamma   90.00
#
_symmetry.space_group_name_H-M   'P 1'
#
loop_
_entity.id
_entity.type
_entity.pdbx_description
1 polymer ?
#
loop_
_entity_poly.entity_id
_entity_poly.type
_entity_poly.pdbx_seq_one_letter_code
_entity_poly.pdbx_strand_id
1 'polypeptide(L)' 'MSKIEYRTDKDILYISLDGRIDASNAAEVENSIAEIRKANQGMHTVLDADTLEYIS' A
#
# COMPACT_ATOMS: atom_id res chain seq x y z
N MET A 1 11.53 8.36 -2.92
CA MET A 1 10.34 8.01 -3.72
C MET A 1 9.80 6.68 -3.23
N SER A 2 8.52 6.61 -3.00
CA SER A 2 7.88 5.36 -2.56
C SER A 2 7.35 4.58 -3.75
N LYS A 3 7.25 3.27 -3.58
CA LYS A 3 6.74 2.37 -4.59
C LYS A 3 5.64 1.50 -3.98
N ILE A 4 4.53 1.41 -4.66
CA ILE A 4 3.39 0.61 -4.21
C ILE A 4 3.11 -0.45 -5.26
N GLU A 5 3.10 -1.70 -4.83
CA GLU A 5 2.73 -2.81 -5.68
C GLU A 5 1.65 -3.62 -4.97
N TYR A 6 0.83 -4.31 -5.74
CA TYR A 6 -0.15 -5.18 -5.14
C TYR A 6 -0.38 -6.40 -6.01
N ARG A 7 -0.85 -7.46 -5.38
CA ARG A 7 -1.30 -8.67 -6.06
C ARG A 7 -2.44 -9.29 -5.28
N THR A 8 -3.20 -10.11 -5.95
CA THR A 8 -4.29 -10.84 -5.31
C THR A 8 -4.02 -12.34 -5.43
N ASP A 9 -4.42 -13.07 -4.39
CA ASP A 9 -4.33 -14.52 -4.37
C ASP A 9 -5.52 -15.02 -3.57
N LYS A 10 -6.45 -15.72 -4.24
CA LYS A 10 -7.69 -16.18 -3.63
C LYS A 10 -8.45 -14.98 -3.05
N ASP A 11 -8.68 -14.97 -1.74
CA ASP A 11 -9.42 -13.91 -1.06
C ASP A 11 -8.50 -12.90 -0.38
N ILE A 12 -7.21 -12.92 -0.72
CA ILE A 12 -6.22 -12.08 -0.06
C ILE A 12 -5.65 -11.05 -1.03
N LEU A 13 -5.67 -9.80 -0.58
CA LEU A 13 -5.02 -8.69 -1.29
C LEU A 13 -3.71 -8.39 -0.59
N TYR A 14 -2.61 -8.57 -1.29
CA TYR A 14 -1.27 -8.25 -0.78
C TYR A 14 -0.83 -6.91 -1.34
N ILE A 15 -0.54 -5.97 -0.46
CA ILE A 15 -0.03 -4.66 -0.84
C ILE A 15 1.39 -4.52 -0.29
N SER A 16 2.33 -4.26 -1.17
CA SER A 16 3.74 -4.06 -0.79
C SER A 16 4.09 -2.59 -0.90
N LEU A 17 4.60 -2.02 0.17
CA LEU A 17 5.09 -0.65 0.22
C LEU A 17 6.60 -0.68 0.34
N ASP A 18 7.27 0.06 -0.53
CA ASP A 18 8.72 0.12 -0.57
C ASP A 18 9.14 1.58 -0.71
N GLY A 19 10.30 1.90 -0.16
CA GLY A 19 10.87 3.23 -0.27
C GLY A 19 10.62 4.07 0.96
N ARG A 20 10.32 5.34 0.74
CA ARG A 20 10.24 6.32 1.82
C ARG A 20 8.91 7.08 1.77
N ILE A 21 8.26 7.17 2.92
CA ILE A 21 7.05 7.99 3.08
C ILE A 21 7.34 9.10 4.06
N ASP A 22 7.04 10.33 3.67
CA ASP A 22 7.14 11.50 4.53
C ASP A 22 5.92 12.40 4.31
N ALA A 23 5.94 13.60 4.90
CA ALA A 23 4.81 14.51 4.81
C ALA A 23 4.47 14.93 3.37
N SER A 24 5.45 14.88 2.46
CA SER A 24 5.23 15.33 1.09
C SER A 24 4.50 14.31 0.23
N ASN A 25 4.56 13.03 0.57
CA ASN A 25 3.93 11.99 -0.24
C ASN A 25 2.92 11.11 0.50
N ALA A 26 2.71 11.36 1.80
CA ALA A 26 1.84 10.52 2.61
C ALA A 26 0.41 10.48 2.08
N ALA A 27 -0.15 11.61 1.68
CA ALA A 27 -1.51 11.67 1.17
C ALA A 27 -1.65 10.91 -0.15
N GLU A 28 -0.65 11.00 -1.02
CA GLU A 28 -0.65 10.28 -2.29
C GLU A 28 -0.59 8.77 -2.08
N VAL A 29 0.23 8.32 -1.14
CA VAL A 29 0.34 6.90 -0.79
C VAL A 29 -0.99 6.41 -0.23
N GLU A 30 -1.61 7.16 0.68
CA GLU A 30 -2.90 6.83 1.25
C GLU A 30 -3.98 6.69 0.19
N ASN A 31 -4.03 7.63 -0.74
CA ASN A 31 -5.00 7.59 -1.83
C ASN A 31 -4.81 6.37 -2.73
N SER A 32 -3.55 6.02 -3.02
CA SER A 32 -3.25 4.86 -3.83
C SER A 32 -3.71 3.56 -3.16
N ILE A 33 -3.46 3.44 -1.86
CA ILE A 33 -3.90 2.27 -1.09
C ILE A 33 -5.44 2.20 -1.07
N ALA A 34 -6.10 3.33 -0.87
CA ALA A 34 -7.55 3.38 -0.84
C ALA A 34 -8.16 2.94 -2.18
N GLU A 35 -7.57 3.37 -3.29
CA GLU A 35 -8.03 2.97 -4.61
C GLU A 35 -7.86 1.47 -4.86
N ILE A 36 -6.72 0.91 -4.44
CA ILE A 36 -6.46 -0.51 -4.58
C ILE A 36 -7.47 -1.32 -3.76
N ARG A 37 -7.74 -0.90 -2.53
CA ARG A 37 -8.70 -1.58 -1.66
C ARG A 37 -10.11 -1.46 -2.20
N LYS A 38 -10.47 -0.32 -2.75
CA LYS A 38 -11.79 -0.11 -3.33
C LYS A 38 -12.04 -1.02 -4.54
N ALA A 39 -11.01 -1.22 -5.35
CA ALA A 39 -11.10 -2.09 -6.52
C ALA A 39 -11.14 -3.57 -6.12
N ASN A 40 -10.77 -3.91 -4.90
CA ASN A 40 -10.68 -5.29 -4.42
C ASN A 40 -11.47 -5.50 -3.13
N GLN A 41 -12.68 -4.96 -3.08
CA GLN A 41 -13.54 -5.08 -1.91
C GLN A 41 -13.89 -6.52 -1.60
N GLY A 42 -14.01 -6.80 -0.31
CA GLY A 42 -14.37 -8.14 0.16
C GLY A 42 -13.18 -9.05 0.36
N MET A 43 -11.96 -8.59 0.06
CA MET A 43 -10.74 -9.36 0.25
C MET A 43 -10.07 -8.99 1.57
N HIS A 44 -9.38 -9.94 2.17
CA HIS A 44 -8.52 -9.67 3.31
C HIS A 44 -7.26 -8.96 2.82
N THR A 45 -6.90 -7.87 3.49
CA THR A 45 -5.73 -7.09 3.09
C THR A 45 -4.53 -7.41 3.98
N VAL A 46 -3.42 -7.75 3.35
CA VAL A 46 -2.13 -7.94 4.03
C VAL A 46 -1.20 -6.83 3.53
N LEU A 47 -0.65 -6.07 4.45
CA LEU A 47 0.23 -4.96 4.14
C LEU A 47 1.67 -5.36 4.48
N ASP A 48 2.53 -5.36 3.46
CA ASP A 48 3.95 -5.63 3.62
C ASP A 48 4.71 -4.30 3.52
N ALA A 49 5.32 -3.89 4.61
CA ALA A 49 6.05 -2.64 4.70
C ALA A 49 7.47 -2.85 5.24
N ASP A 50 8.03 -4.05 5.05
CA ASP A 50 9.34 -4.39 5.59
C ASP A 50 10.47 -3.51 5.05
N THR A 51 10.34 -3.05 3.82
CA THR A 51 11.34 -2.21 3.19
C THR A 51 10.95 -0.73 3.18
N LEU A 52 9.92 -0.38 3.94
CA LEU A 52 9.41 0.98 3.99
C LEU A 52 10.09 1.78 5.07
N GLU A 53 10.53 2.98 4.73
CA GLU A 53 11.03 3.96 5.68
C GLU A 53 9.97 5.05 5.87
N TYR A 54 9.50 5.23 7.10
CA TYR A 54 8.49 6.23 7.41
C TYR A 54 9.10 7.32 8.28
N ILE A 55 8.93 8.56 7.84
CA ILE A 55 9.42 9.73 8.56
C ILE A 55 8.25 10.65 8.86
N SER A 56 8.00 10.84 10.13
CA SER A 56 6.95 11.73 10.60
C SER A 56 7.48 13.12 10.92
#